data_4e4f817ef85ea38db762e285848d8161
#
_entry.id   4e4f817ef85ea38db762e285848d8161
#
_cell.length_a   1.000
_cell.length_b   1.000
_cell.length_c   1.000
_cell.angle_alpha   90.00
_cell.angle_beta   90.00
_cell.angle_gamma   90.00
#
_symmetry.space_group_name_H-M   'P 1'
#
loop_
_entity.id
_entity.type
_entity.pdbx_description
1 polymer ?
#
loop_
_entity_poly.entity_id
_entity_poly.type
_entity_poly.pdbx_seq_one_letter_code
_entity_poly.pdbx_strand_id
1 'polypeptide(L)'
;FFESKIRPVLVGTCFRCHGDTKTSGALRIDSLETLLKGGDSGAAIVPGKPDESLLIRAIQRQDDVSAMPPEKEKALRPDQVADFVTWVTAGAVWPAKTEPFAAAKHWAFEPIRDIAPPAVQDQAWVKNSLDHFIRSRHEASGVRPAPAADKLLLIRRATFDLTGLPPTPEEVEAFVNDS
;
A
#
# COMPACT_ATOMS: atom_id res chain seq x y z
N PHE A 1 9.66 12.90 8.75
CA PHE A 1 8.37 13.58 8.74
C PHE A 1 7.72 13.52 7.37
N PHE A 2 8.38 13.97 6.30
CA PHE A 2 7.82 13.99 4.94
C PHE A 2 7.31 12.61 4.49
N GLU A 3 8.15 11.57 4.57
CA GLU A 3 7.80 10.21 4.12
C GLU A 3 6.66 9.57 4.92
N SER A 4 6.52 9.92 6.20
CA SER A 4 5.50 9.32 7.08
C SER A 4 4.18 10.10 7.14
N LYS A 5 4.19 11.41 6.86
CA LYS A 5 3.04 12.31 7.07
C LYS A 5 2.55 12.98 5.79
N ILE A 6 3.46 13.50 4.97
CA ILE A 6 3.11 14.32 3.82
C ILE A 6 2.95 13.48 2.56
N ARG A 7 3.98 12.67 2.22
CA ARG A 7 3.99 11.86 1.01
C ARG A 7 2.81 10.91 0.88
N PRO A 8 2.36 10.17 1.91
CA PRO A 8 1.20 9.28 1.78
C PRO A 8 -0.08 10.03 1.39
N VAL A 9 -0.27 11.25 1.87
CA VAL A 9 -1.44 12.08 1.52
C VAL A 9 -1.33 12.61 0.10
N LEU A 10 -0.15 13.13 -0.30
CA LEU A 10 0.10 13.57 -1.67
C LEU A 10 -0.20 12.45 -2.67
N VAL A 11 0.36 11.24 -2.44
CA VAL A 11 0.18 10.09 -3.34
C VAL A 11 -1.25 9.57 -3.32
N GLY A 12 -1.82 9.35 -2.15
CA GLY A 12 -3.13 8.70 -2.00
C GLY A 12 -4.33 9.59 -2.35
N THR A 13 -4.17 10.92 -2.21
CA THR A 13 -5.30 11.85 -2.34
C THR A 13 -5.12 12.80 -3.53
N CYS A 14 -3.95 13.40 -3.69
CA CYS A 14 -3.74 14.51 -4.60
C CYS A 14 -3.23 14.08 -5.99
N PHE A 15 -2.34 13.09 -6.04
CA PHE A 15 -1.63 12.65 -7.25
C PHE A 15 -2.55 12.14 -8.35
N ARG A 16 -3.72 11.60 -7.99
CA ARG A 16 -4.73 11.14 -8.96
C ARG A 16 -5.20 12.25 -9.91
N CYS A 17 -5.19 13.50 -9.46
CA CYS A 17 -5.62 14.66 -10.26
C CYS A 17 -4.47 15.60 -10.63
N HIS A 18 -3.36 15.55 -9.89
CA HIS A 18 -2.19 16.43 -10.05
C HIS A 18 -0.90 15.64 -10.29
N GLY A 19 -1.00 14.53 -11.03
CA GLY A 19 0.11 13.64 -11.36
C GLY A 19 0.57 13.76 -12.82
N ASP A 20 1.20 12.71 -13.30
CA ASP A 20 1.73 12.59 -14.65
C ASP A 20 0.66 12.30 -15.71
N THR A 21 -0.36 11.51 -15.35
CA THR A 21 -1.46 11.11 -16.26
C THR A 21 -2.58 12.14 -16.32
N LYS A 22 -2.75 12.92 -15.24
CA LYS A 22 -3.73 14.00 -15.16
C LYS A 22 -3.13 15.19 -14.43
N THR A 23 -3.14 16.35 -15.08
CA THR A 23 -2.53 17.58 -14.56
C THR A 23 -3.61 18.67 -14.46
N SER A 24 -4.56 18.52 -13.52
CA SER A 24 -5.62 19.47 -13.30
C SER A 24 -5.07 20.82 -12.87
N GLY A 25 -5.52 21.92 -13.52
CA GLY A 25 -5.03 23.27 -13.26
C GLY A 25 -3.54 23.46 -13.56
N ALA A 26 -2.99 22.69 -14.52
CA ALA A 26 -1.57 22.65 -14.87
C ALA A 26 -0.61 22.38 -13.68
N LEU A 27 -1.13 21.98 -12.51
CA LEU A 27 -0.35 21.67 -11.32
C LEU A 27 0.10 20.21 -11.28
N ARG A 28 1.41 20.01 -11.06
CA ARG A 28 2.01 18.72 -10.69
C ARG A 28 2.54 18.78 -9.27
N ILE A 29 2.48 17.64 -8.57
CA ILE A 29 2.88 17.55 -7.17
C ILE A 29 3.93 16.47 -6.90
N ASP A 30 4.55 15.95 -7.94
CA ASP A 30 5.50 14.84 -7.89
C ASP A 30 6.94 15.24 -7.54
N SER A 31 7.20 16.54 -7.43
CA SER A 31 8.47 17.07 -6.97
C SER A 31 8.30 18.42 -6.27
N LEU A 32 9.32 18.80 -5.46
CA LEU A 32 9.34 20.13 -4.87
C LEU A 32 9.36 21.23 -5.95
N GLU A 33 10.12 21.02 -7.02
CA GLU A 33 10.24 21.96 -8.13
C GLU A 33 8.87 22.26 -8.74
N THR A 34 8.05 21.22 -9.01
CA THR A 34 6.72 21.40 -9.61
C THR A 34 5.75 22.08 -8.65
N LEU A 35 5.85 21.83 -7.33
CA LEU A 35 5.05 22.54 -6.33
C LEU A 35 5.44 24.03 -6.21
N LEU A 36 6.73 24.34 -6.29
CA LEU A 36 7.22 25.73 -6.30
C LEU A 36 6.84 26.48 -7.58
N LYS A 37 6.91 25.80 -8.73
CA LYS A 37 6.45 26.33 -10.00
C LYS A 37 4.94 26.58 -9.98
N GLY A 38 4.18 25.63 -9.41
CA GLY A 38 2.73 25.67 -9.32
C GLY A 38 2.03 25.38 -10.65
N GLY A 39 0.78 25.83 -10.75
CA GLY A 39 -0.09 25.67 -11.91
C GLY A 39 -0.67 26.99 -12.38
N ASP A 40 -1.86 26.93 -12.99
CA ASP A 40 -2.57 28.10 -13.56
C ASP A 40 -2.81 29.22 -12.54
N SER A 41 -2.93 28.88 -11.26
CA SER A 41 -3.17 29.85 -10.16
C SER A 41 -1.88 30.36 -9.50
N GLY A 42 -0.71 29.96 -10.00
CA GLY A 42 0.59 30.31 -9.43
C GLY A 42 1.21 29.22 -8.56
N ALA A 43 2.23 29.60 -7.76
CA ALA A 43 2.97 28.66 -6.90
C ALA A 43 2.05 27.94 -5.91
N ALA A 44 2.17 26.62 -5.84
CA ALA A 44 1.34 25.84 -4.92
C ALA A 44 1.81 25.99 -3.46
N ILE A 45 3.12 26.15 -3.25
CA ILE A 45 3.70 26.36 -1.93
C ILE A 45 4.72 27.52 -1.95
N VAL A 46 4.79 28.23 -0.82
CA VAL A 46 5.81 29.21 -0.51
C VAL A 46 6.53 28.72 0.76
N PRO A 47 7.76 28.18 0.66
CA PRO A 47 8.46 27.61 1.80
C PRO A 47 8.58 28.60 2.96
N GLY A 48 8.27 28.15 4.17
CA GLY A 48 8.25 28.97 5.37
C GLY A 48 7.00 29.83 5.57
N LYS A 49 6.08 29.87 4.57
CA LYS A 49 4.93 30.76 4.57
C LYS A 49 3.64 29.99 4.25
N PRO A 50 3.08 29.28 5.22
CA PRO A 50 1.87 28.48 5.00
C PRO A 50 0.66 29.33 4.54
N ASP A 51 0.47 30.53 5.09
CA ASP A 51 -0.65 31.39 4.76
C ASP A 51 -0.59 31.98 3.33
N GLU A 52 0.61 32.08 2.75
CA GLU A 52 0.83 32.49 1.36
C GLU A 52 0.76 31.29 0.39
N SER A 53 0.69 30.05 0.89
CA SER A 53 0.73 28.82 0.10
C SER A 53 -0.67 28.42 -0.36
N LEU A 54 -0.91 28.41 -1.68
CA LEU A 54 -2.20 28.01 -2.27
C LEU A 54 -2.63 26.60 -1.85
N LEU A 55 -1.68 25.67 -1.75
CA LEU A 55 -1.93 24.31 -1.26
C LEU A 55 -2.59 24.33 0.14
N ILE A 56 -2.02 25.10 1.07
CA ILE A 56 -2.53 25.18 2.45
C ILE A 56 -3.93 25.78 2.46
N ARG A 57 -4.14 26.89 1.78
CA ARG A 57 -5.43 27.57 1.68
C ARG A 57 -6.51 26.65 1.06
N ALA A 58 -6.15 25.90 0.01
CA ALA A 58 -7.05 24.98 -0.66
C ALA A 58 -7.47 23.79 0.22
N ILE A 59 -6.52 23.16 0.96
CA ILE A 59 -6.85 22.03 1.87
C ILE A 59 -7.55 22.50 3.15
N GLN A 60 -7.36 23.76 3.56
CA GLN A 60 -8.14 24.41 4.63
C GLN A 60 -9.52 24.87 4.17
N ARG A 61 -9.79 24.79 2.85
CA ARG A 61 -11.07 25.16 2.24
C ARG A 61 -11.45 26.62 2.46
N GLN A 62 -10.46 27.52 2.34
CA GLN A 62 -10.69 28.97 2.42
C GLN A 62 -11.55 29.45 1.22
N ASP A 63 -12.41 30.45 1.46
CA ASP A 63 -13.44 30.88 0.51
C ASP A 63 -12.87 31.51 -0.79
N ASP A 64 -11.63 31.99 -0.76
CA ASP A 64 -10.98 32.70 -1.86
C ASP A 64 -10.19 31.78 -2.81
N VAL A 65 -10.15 30.48 -2.52
CA VAL A 65 -9.48 29.46 -3.36
C VAL A 65 -10.37 28.25 -3.57
N SER A 66 -10.16 27.54 -4.67
CA SER A 66 -10.84 26.27 -4.92
C SER A 66 -10.44 25.24 -3.88
N ALA A 67 -11.43 24.73 -3.15
CA ALA A 67 -11.21 23.71 -2.11
C ALA A 67 -10.63 22.42 -2.69
N MET A 68 -9.63 21.83 -2.02
CA MET A 68 -9.01 20.57 -2.41
C MET A 68 -8.99 19.57 -1.25
N PRO A 69 -9.34 18.30 -1.49
CA PRO A 69 -10.06 17.80 -2.67
C PRO A 69 -11.40 18.50 -2.89
N PRO A 70 -11.92 18.54 -4.15
CA PRO A 70 -13.19 19.21 -4.43
C PRO A 70 -14.37 18.61 -3.67
N GLU A 71 -14.39 17.28 -3.57
CA GLU A 71 -15.44 16.55 -2.84
C GLU A 71 -15.23 16.72 -1.33
N LYS A 72 -16.29 17.20 -0.64
CA LYS A 72 -16.25 17.48 0.79
C LYS A 72 -15.99 16.22 1.63
N GLU A 73 -16.50 15.09 1.18
CA GLU A 73 -16.33 13.77 1.81
C GLU A 73 -14.88 13.26 1.79
N LYS A 74 -14.08 13.81 0.89
CA LYS A 74 -12.64 13.51 0.74
C LYS A 74 -11.74 14.58 1.34
N ALA A 75 -12.31 15.55 2.07
CA ALA A 75 -11.52 16.56 2.74
C ALA A 75 -10.46 15.92 3.65
N LEU A 76 -9.30 16.55 3.73
CA LEU A 76 -8.26 16.11 4.65
C LEU A 76 -8.74 16.25 6.10
N ARG A 77 -8.33 15.32 6.95
CA ARG A 77 -8.55 15.42 8.39
C ARG A 77 -7.76 16.59 8.98
N PRO A 78 -8.23 17.17 10.10
CA PRO A 78 -7.53 18.29 10.74
C PRO A 78 -6.08 18.01 11.11
N ASP A 79 -5.76 16.78 11.52
CA ASP A 79 -4.39 16.35 11.80
C ASP A 79 -3.50 16.36 10.55
N GLN A 80 -4.02 15.92 9.41
CA GLN A 80 -3.32 15.96 8.13
C GLN A 80 -3.07 17.40 7.66
N VAL A 81 -4.07 18.27 7.80
CA VAL A 81 -3.92 19.70 7.47
C VAL A 81 -2.83 20.32 8.35
N ALA A 82 -2.81 20.05 9.65
CA ALA A 82 -1.78 20.53 10.58
C ALA A 82 -0.38 20.02 10.21
N ASP A 83 -0.27 18.75 9.77
CA ASP A 83 1.00 18.19 9.29
C ASP A 83 1.51 18.96 8.05
N PHE A 84 0.64 19.32 7.09
CA PHE A 84 1.01 20.12 5.92
C PHE A 84 1.44 21.53 6.30
N VAL A 85 0.74 22.20 7.22
CA VAL A 85 1.12 23.52 7.74
C VAL A 85 2.50 23.44 8.38
N THR A 86 2.76 22.43 9.21
CA THR A 86 4.05 22.21 9.86
C THR A 86 5.16 22.01 8.82
N TRP A 87 4.91 21.19 7.80
CA TRP A 87 5.86 20.90 6.74
C TRP A 87 6.24 22.17 5.96
N VAL A 88 5.25 22.96 5.53
CA VAL A 88 5.50 24.22 4.82
C VAL A 88 6.23 25.24 5.69
N THR A 89 5.84 25.37 6.96
CA THR A 89 6.51 26.26 7.94
C THR A 89 7.98 25.88 8.13
N ALA A 90 8.30 24.58 8.13
CA ALA A 90 9.67 24.09 8.21
C ALA A 90 10.46 24.23 6.89
N GLY A 91 9.93 24.97 5.90
CA GLY A 91 10.61 25.20 4.62
C GLY A 91 10.30 24.18 3.54
N ALA A 92 9.25 23.39 3.69
CA ALA A 92 8.80 22.37 2.73
C ALA A 92 9.92 21.39 2.34
N VAL A 93 10.67 20.92 3.31
CA VAL A 93 11.82 20.02 3.09
C VAL A 93 11.39 18.77 2.34
N TRP A 94 12.01 18.54 1.18
CA TRP A 94 11.79 17.39 0.33
C TRP A 94 13.04 16.51 0.31
N PRO A 95 12.97 15.23 0.66
CA PRO A 95 14.13 14.35 0.68
C PRO A 95 14.75 14.18 -0.71
N ALA A 96 16.07 14.23 -0.80
CA ALA A 96 16.81 14.12 -2.07
C ALA A 96 16.63 12.74 -2.77
N LYS A 97 16.29 11.68 -2.01
CA LYS A 97 16.02 10.32 -2.49
C LYS A 97 14.57 9.96 -2.22
N THR A 98 13.64 10.73 -2.77
CA THR A 98 12.22 10.36 -2.72
C THR A 98 11.91 9.39 -3.84
N GLU A 99 11.31 8.25 -3.53
CA GLU A 99 10.78 7.34 -4.55
C GLU A 99 9.80 8.10 -5.46
N PRO A 100 9.81 7.86 -6.78
CA PRO A 100 8.86 8.49 -7.69
C PRO A 100 7.42 8.32 -7.21
N PHE A 101 6.58 9.32 -7.41
CA PHE A 101 5.14 9.24 -7.14
C PHE A 101 4.40 8.35 -8.14
N ALA A 102 5.11 7.74 -9.09
CA ALA A 102 4.53 6.71 -9.92
C ALA A 102 3.77 5.72 -9.02
N ALA A 103 2.50 5.53 -9.27
CA ALA A 103 1.75 4.47 -8.63
C ALA A 103 2.54 3.18 -8.83
N ALA A 104 3.14 2.66 -7.77
CA ALA A 104 3.84 1.40 -7.84
C ALA A 104 2.86 0.41 -8.45
N LYS A 105 3.16 -0.08 -9.65
CA LYS A 105 2.29 -1.05 -10.32
C LYS A 105 2.13 -2.19 -9.35
N HIS A 106 0.90 -2.40 -8.89
CA HIS A 106 0.64 -3.44 -7.91
C HIS A 106 1.14 -4.78 -8.47
N TRP A 107 1.87 -5.53 -7.69
CA TRP A 107 2.51 -6.79 -8.11
C TRP A 107 1.54 -7.76 -8.81
N ALA A 108 0.24 -7.74 -8.46
CA ALA A 108 -0.77 -8.58 -9.07
C ALA A 108 -1.08 -8.22 -10.55
N PHE A 109 -0.65 -7.05 -11.02
CA PHE A 109 -0.75 -6.61 -12.42
C PHE A 109 0.58 -6.71 -13.17
N GLU A 110 1.61 -7.27 -12.53
CA GLU A 110 2.86 -7.61 -13.19
C GLU A 110 2.71 -8.96 -13.92
N PRO A 111 3.38 -9.17 -15.06
CA PRO A 111 3.43 -10.47 -15.68
C PRO A 111 3.96 -11.53 -14.72
N ILE A 112 3.36 -12.72 -14.73
CA ILE A 112 3.82 -13.86 -13.95
C ILE A 112 5.26 -14.17 -14.37
N ARG A 113 6.13 -14.32 -13.37
CA ARG A 113 7.56 -14.69 -13.58
C ARG A 113 7.80 -16.07 -13.00
N ASP A 114 8.58 -16.87 -13.69
CA ASP A 114 9.13 -18.10 -13.12
C ASP A 114 10.14 -17.74 -12.03
N ILE A 115 9.80 -18.08 -10.79
CA ILE A 115 10.67 -17.85 -9.63
C ILE A 115 11.18 -19.21 -9.18
N ALA A 116 12.49 -19.40 -9.23
CA ALA A 116 13.11 -20.61 -8.71
C ALA A 116 12.80 -20.78 -7.21
N PRO A 117 12.38 -21.98 -6.76
CA PRO A 117 12.14 -22.23 -5.35
C PRO A 117 13.41 -21.97 -4.54
N PRO A 118 13.30 -21.25 -3.39
CA PRO A 118 14.47 -20.95 -2.56
C PRO A 118 15.07 -22.22 -1.95
N ALA A 119 16.39 -22.22 -1.73
CA ALA A 119 17.03 -23.28 -0.97
C ALA A 119 16.57 -23.24 0.50
N VAL A 120 16.34 -24.41 1.09
CA VAL A 120 15.95 -24.57 2.50
C VAL A 120 16.84 -25.61 3.18
N GLN A 121 17.00 -25.49 4.50
CA GLN A 121 17.84 -26.41 5.27
C GLN A 121 17.15 -27.77 5.46
N ASP A 122 15.86 -27.76 5.81
CA ASP A 122 15.06 -28.97 6.04
C ASP A 122 14.37 -29.43 4.77
N GLN A 123 15.13 -30.14 3.93
CA GLN A 123 14.63 -30.74 2.69
C GLN A 123 13.63 -31.88 2.93
N ALA A 124 13.69 -32.55 4.08
CA ALA A 124 12.81 -33.67 4.38
C ALA A 124 11.33 -33.24 4.57
N TRP A 125 11.10 -32.00 4.98
CA TRP A 125 9.76 -31.44 5.14
C TRP A 125 9.09 -31.11 3.81
N VAL A 126 9.88 -30.82 2.77
CA VAL A 126 9.41 -30.36 1.47
C VAL A 126 8.80 -31.51 0.67
N LYS A 127 7.57 -31.36 0.18
CA LYS A 127 6.86 -32.31 -0.69
C LYS A 127 6.75 -31.81 -2.13
N ASN A 128 6.70 -30.50 -2.32
CA ASN A 128 6.55 -29.86 -3.63
C ASN A 128 7.24 -28.49 -3.66
N SER A 129 7.24 -27.83 -4.84
CA SER A 129 7.91 -26.53 -5.03
C SER A 129 7.38 -25.42 -4.13
N LEU A 130 6.07 -25.42 -3.78
CA LEU A 130 5.48 -24.39 -2.93
C LEU A 130 5.99 -24.50 -1.49
N ASP A 131 6.28 -25.71 -1.04
CA ASP A 131 6.77 -25.94 0.32
C ASP A 131 8.13 -25.27 0.56
N HIS A 132 8.96 -25.10 -0.47
CA HIS A 132 10.21 -24.37 -0.38
C HIS A 132 9.99 -22.92 0.06
N PHE A 133 8.99 -22.24 -0.50
CA PHE A 133 8.68 -20.85 -0.15
C PHE A 133 8.16 -20.75 1.29
N ILE A 134 7.31 -21.69 1.71
CA ILE A 134 6.78 -21.75 3.07
C ILE A 134 7.92 -22.05 4.05
N ARG A 135 8.71 -23.10 3.77
CA ARG A 135 9.80 -23.53 4.64
C ARG A 135 10.88 -22.46 4.80
N SER A 136 11.25 -21.77 3.72
CA SER A 136 12.19 -20.65 3.75
C SER A 136 11.72 -19.54 4.71
N ARG A 137 10.41 -19.24 4.71
CA ARG A 137 9.83 -18.26 5.65
C ARG A 137 9.85 -18.74 7.09
N HIS A 138 9.55 -20.03 7.32
CA HIS A 138 9.68 -20.64 8.66
C HIS A 138 11.11 -20.52 9.20
N GLU A 139 12.10 -20.87 8.38
CA GLU A 139 13.52 -20.80 8.76
C GLU A 139 13.96 -19.38 9.07
N ALA A 140 13.59 -18.41 8.21
CA ALA A 140 13.92 -17.01 8.41
C ALA A 140 13.30 -16.42 9.69
N SER A 141 12.14 -16.94 10.12
CA SER A 141 11.43 -16.46 11.30
C SER A 141 11.69 -17.32 12.56
N GLY A 142 12.52 -18.37 12.45
CA GLY A 142 12.76 -19.30 13.57
C GLY A 142 11.53 -20.13 13.97
N VAL A 143 10.52 -20.24 13.08
CA VAL A 143 9.28 -20.96 13.35
C VAL A 143 9.43 -22.43 12.95
N ARG A 144 9.02 -23.34 13.82
CA ARG A 144 8.93 -24.77 13.50
C ARG A 144 7.54 -25.09 12.96
N PRO A 145 7.43 -25.82 11.82
CA PRO A 145 6.14 -26.28 11.34
C PRO A 145 5.52 -27.25 12.33
N ALA A 146 4.18 -27.23 12.41
CA ALA A 146 3.44 -28.24 13.17
C ALA A 146 3.59 -29.63 12.52
N PRO A 147 3.40 -30.71 13.28
CA PRO A 147 3.32 -32.06 12.72
C PRO A 147 2.22 -32.15 11.66
N ALA A 148 2.36 -33.13 10.76
CA ALA A 148 1.32 -33.42 9.76
C ALA A 148 -0.01 -33.72 10.49
N ALA A 149 -1.10 -33.20 9.93
CA ALA A 149 -2.45 -33.49 10.41
C ALA A 149 -2.78 -34.96 10.17
N ASP A 150 -3.49 -35.58 11.09
CA ASP A 150 -4.10 -36.90 10.86
C ASP A 150 -5.18 -36.84 9.78
N LYS A 151 -5.60 -38.01 9.26
CA LYS A 151 -6.57 -38.10 8.19
C LYS A 151 -7.92 -37.46 8.57
N LEU A 152 -8.35 -37.61 9.83
CA LEU A 152 -9.61 -37.06 10.30
C LEU A 152 -9.61 -35.54 10.29
N LEU A 153 -8.52 -34.92 10.76
CA LEU A 153 -8.36 -33.47 10.74
C LEU A 153 -8.15 -32.94 9.32
N LEU A 154 -7.46 -33.71 8.49
CA LEU A 154 -7.18 -33.33 7.10
C LEU A 154 -8.46 -33.26 6.28
N ILE A 155 -9.30 -34.31 6.31
CA ILE A 155 -10.57 -34.31 5.56
C ILE A 155 -11.48 -33.16 6.03
N ARG A 156 -11.56 -32.96 7.36
CA ARG A 156 -12.37 -31.86 7.90
C ARG A 156 -11.91 -30.49 7.36
N ARG A 157 -10.61 -30.21 7.36
CA ARG A 157 -10.05 -28.95 6.84
C ARG A 157 -10.33 -28.81 5.34
N ALA A 158 -10.02 -29.85 4.56
CA ALA A 158 -10.18 -29.81 3.11
C ALA A 158 -11.65 -29.59 2.72
N THR A 159 -12.60 -30.26 3.38
CA THR A 159 -14.01 -30.12 3.08
C THR A 159 -14.53 -28.72 3.44
N PHE A 160 -14.16 -28.20 4.61
CA PHE A 160 -14.52 -26.82 4.98
C PHE A 160 -13.97 -25.77 3.99
N ASP A 161 -12.72 -25.92 3.58
CA ASP A 161 -12.07 -24.95 2.68
C ASP A 161 -12.68 -24.98 1.28
N LEU A 162 -13.08 -26.16 0.80
CA LEU A 162 -13.61 -26.33 -0.55
C LEU A 162 -15.13 -26.11 -0.67
N THR A 163 -15.89 -26.51 0.34
CA THR A 163 -17.36 -26.54 0.28
C THR A 163 -18.05 -25.62 1.29
N GLY A 164 -17.32 -25.16 2.32
CA GLY A 164 -17.88 -24.41 3.44
C GLY A 164 -18.66 -25.27 4.44
N LEU A 165 -18.70 -26.60 4.26
CA LEU A 165 -19.45 -27.52 5.09
C LEU A 165 -18.54 -28.63 5.68
N PRO A 166 -18.88 -29.23 6.83
CA PRO A 166 -18.16 -30.40 7.33
C PRO A 166 -18.40 -31.62 6.43
N PRO A 167 -17.46 -32.59 6.40
CA PRO A 167 -17.67 -33.84 5.70
C PRO A 167 -18.79 -34.66 6.38
N THR A 168 -19.49 -35.49 5.60
CA THR A 168 -20.43 -36.46 6.14
C THR A 168 -19.71 -37.61 6.84
N PRO A 169 -20.35 -38.36 7.73
CA PRO A 169 -19.75 -39.55 8.36
C PRO A 169 -19.22 -40.57 7.35
N GLU A 170 -19.94 -40.78 6.24
CA GLU A 170 -19.57 -41.72 5.18
C GLU A 170 -18.31 -41.26 4.44
N GLU A 171 -18.20 -39.96 4.15
CA GLU A 171 -17.00 -39.38 3.53
C GLU A 171 -15.77 -39.48 4.46
N VAL A 172 -15.95 -39.26 5.78
CA VAL A 172 -14.93 -39.45 6.77
C VAL A 172 -14.45 -40.89 6.83
N GLU A 173 -15.37 -41.85 6.90
CA GLU A 173 -15.06 -43.28 6.94
C GLU A 173 -14.29 -43.71 5.69
N ALA A 174 -14.78 -43.32 4.52
CA ALA A 174 -14.12 -43.62 3.26
C ALA A 174 -12.69 -43.06 3.19
N PHE A 175 -12.51 -41.80 3.58
CA PHE A 175 -11.19 -41.16 3.54
C PHE A 175 -10.18 -41.72 4.55
N VAL A 176 -10.65 -42.04 5.76
CA VAL A 176 -9.77 -42.60 6.82
C VAL A 176 -9.29 -43.99 6.43
N ASN A 177 -10.15 -44.81 5.81
CA ASN A 177 -9.85 -46.17 5.37
C ASN A 177 -9.11 -46.26 4.03
N ASP A 178 -9.03 -45.17 3.28
CA ASP A 178 -8.24 -45.09 2.05
C ASP A 178 -6.73 -45.21 2.37
N SER A 179 -5.99 -46.02 1.62
CA SER A 179 -4.57 -46.38 1.85
C SER A 179 -3.57 -45.47 1.16
#